data_32400aaeb87481f4b64e4a2804b5e222
#
_entry.id   32400aaeb87481f4b64e4a2804b5e222
#
_cell.length_a   1.000
_cell.length_b   1.000
_cell.length_c   1.000
_cell.angle_alpha   90.00
_cell.angle_beta   90.00
_cell.angle_gamma   90.00
#
_symmetry.space_group_name_H-M   'P 1'
#
loop_
_entity.id
_entity.type
_entity.pdbx_description
1 polymer ?
#
loop_
_entity_poly.entity_id
_entity_poly.type
_entity_poly.pdbx_seq_one_letter_code
_entity_poly.pdbx_strand_id
1 'polypeptide(L)'
;EENKTKNVDKNLLLNGRNITNIGLFRRYALAYLSYHPEVNKDLTLMVRQLAPTAQGVPIEIYAFAADKKWENYEQIMSDIFDHLLASIPYFDLECFEYSYPRT
;
A
#
# COMPACT_ATOMS: atom_id res chain seq x y z
N GLU A 1 7.07 15.20 20.15
CA GLU A 1 7.09 14.71 19.82
C GLU A 1 6.91 14.13 19.17
N GLU A 2 6.90 14.18 19.20
CA GLU A 2 6.85 13.57 18.58
C GLU A 2 6.39 12.67 18.30
N ASN A 3 5.98 12.53 18.15
CA ASN A 3 5.59 11.60 17.90
C ASN A 3 5.45 10.76 17.38
N LYS A 4 6.00 10.74 17.67
CA LYS A 4 5.46 10.03 17.27
C LYS A 4 5.23 8.82 16.48
N THR A 5 4.32 8.64 16.01
CA THR A 5 3.87 7.57 15.13
C THR A 5 4.26 7.89 13.72
N LYS A 6 4.78 6.91 13.00
CA LYS A 6 5.16 7.11 11.61
C LYS A 6 4.03 6.68 10.71
N ASN A 7 3.71 7.51 9.76
CA ASN A 7 2.70 7.12 8.78
C ASN A 7 3.38 6.54 7.55
N VAL A 8 2.60 5.78 6.82
CA VAL A 8 2.99 5.27 5.51
C VAL A 8 2.20 6.08 4.50
N ASP A 9 2.91 6.77 3.64
CA ASP A 9 2.28 7.53 2.57
C ASP A 9 2.93 7.06 1.27
N LYS A 10 2.51 5.90 0.82
CA LYS A 10 3.08 5.28 -0.35
C LYS A 10 2.01 4.97 -1.36
N ASN A 11 2.41 5.02 -2.60
CA ASN A 11 1.52 4.79 -3.72
C ASN A 11 1.96 3.59 -4.52
N LEU A 12 0.98 2.83 -4.97
CA LEU A 12 1.17 1.79 -5.96
C LEU A 12 0.51 2.27 -7.24
N LEU A 13 1.21 2.14 -8.36
CA LEU A 13 0.66 2.48 -9.66
C LEU A 13 0.18 1.22 -10.32
N LEU A 14 -1.14 1.07 -10.43
CA LEU A 14 -1.73 -0.17 -10.89
C LEU A 14 -2.36 0.00 -12.25
N ASN A 15 -2.19 -1.00 -13.08
CA ASN A 15 -2.79 -1.12 -14.39
C ASN A 15 -3.55 -2.42 -14.49
N GLY A 16 -4.60 -2.41 -15.27
CA GLY A 16 -5.36 -3.61 -15.52
C GLY A 16 -6.36 -3.36 -16.62
N ARG A 17 -6.88 -4.43 -17.16
CA ARG A 17 -7.86 -4.32 -18.24
C ARG A 17 -9.16 -3.75 -17.75
N ASN A 18 -9.49 -4.04 -16.51
CA ASN A 18 -10.78 -3.67 -15.96
C ASN A 18 -10.53 -2.84 -14.71
N ILE A 19 -10.94 -1.58 -14.78
CA ILE A 19 -10.67 -0.66 -13.70
C ILE A 19 -11.37 -1.06 -12.40
N THR A 20 -12.45 -1.87 -12.49
CA THR A 20 -13.11 -2.33 -11.28
C THR A 20 -12.24 -3.29 -10.47
N ASN A 21 -11.26 -3.93 -11.11
CA ASN A 21 -10.32 -4.77 -10.39
C ASN A 21 -9.49 -3.97 -9.41
N ILE A 22 -9.23 -2.72 -9.73
CA ILE A 22 -8.51 -1.82 -8.83
C ILE A 22 -9.33 -1.59 -7.57
N GLY A 23 -10.64 -1.42 -7.73
CA GLY A 23 -11.53 -1.26 -6.58
C GLY A 23 -11.53 -2.48 -5.68
N LEU A 24 -11.51 -3.67 -6.28
CA LEU A 24 -11.44 -4.91 -5.51
C LEU A 24 -10.12 -5.00 -4.75
N PHE A 25 -9.03 -4.66 -5.42
CA PHE A 25 -7.73 -4.66 -4.76
C PHE A 25 -7.70 -3.67 -3.61
N ARG A 26 -8.28 -2.49 -3.81
CA ARG A 26 -8.33 -1.46 -2.78
C ARG A 26 -9.07 -1.97 -1.54
N ARG A 27 -10.19 -2.64 -1.75
CA ARG A 27 -10.94 -3.21 -0.64
C ARG A 27 -10.17 -4.31 0.08
N TYR A 28 -9.49 -5.13 -0.70
CA TYR A 28 -8.67 -6.18 -0.11
C TYR A 28 -7.56 -5.59 0.74
N ALA A 29 -6.88 -4.57 0.20
CA ALA A 29 -5.78 -3.93 0.92
C ALA A 29 -6.27 -3.31 2.22
N LEU A 30 -7.43 -2.65 2.18
CA LEU A 30 -7.98 -2.05 3.39
C LEU A 30 -8.33 -3.12 4.42
N ALA A 31 -8.95 -4.22 3.98
CA ALA A 31 -9.29 -5.31 4.89
C ALA A 31 -8.04 -5.92 5.50
N TYR A 32 -7.03 -6.15 4.68
CA TYR A 32 -5.77 -6.70 5.17
C TYR A 32 -5.17 -5.81 6.27
N LEU A 33 -5.11 -4.51 6.02
CA LEU A 33 -4.57 -3.58 6.99
C LEU A 33 -5.42 -3.50 8.25
N SER A 34 -6.74 -3.59 8.09
CA SER A 34 -7.66 -3.50 9.21
C SER A 34 -7.50 -4.67 10.18
N TYR A 35 -7.07 -5.82 9.68
CA TYR A 35 -6.86 -7.00 10.51
C TYR A 35 -5.40 -7.21 10.89
N HIS A 36 -4.51 -6.35 10.41
CA HIS A 36 -3.10 -6.53 10.68
C HIS A 36 -2.78 -6.09 12.11
N PRO A 37 -2.20 -6.95 12.93
CA PRO A 37 -1.99 -6.61 14.34
C PRO A 37 -0.99 -5.49 14.57
N GLU A 38 -0.11 -5.24 13.60
CA GLU A 38 0.92 -4.23 13.76
C GLU A 38 0.50 -2.85 13.24
N VAL A 39 -0.72 -2.73 12.73
CA VAL A 39 -1.25 -1.44 12.28
C VAL A 39 -2.08 -0.83 13.39
N ASN A 40 -1.85 0.44 13.65
CA ASN A 40 -2.59 1.15 14.70
C ASN A 40 -3.97 1.54 14.19
N LYS A 41 -5.01 0.87 14.72
CA LYS A 41 -6.39 1.08 14.26
C LYS A 41 -7.03 2.31 14.87
N ASP A 42 -6.39 2.92 15.86
CA ASP A 42 -6.93 4.13 16.49
C ASP A 42 -6.61 5.38 15.69
N LEU A 43 -5.72 5.25 14.71
CA LEU A 43 -5.33 6.36 13.86
C LEU A 43 -5.89 6.16 12.46
N THR A 44 -5.76 7.19 11.65
CA THR A 44 -6.30 7.13 10.29
C THR A 44 -5.75 5.96 9.52
N LEU A 45 -6.65 5.23 8.88
CA LEU A 45 -6.31 4.10 8.03
C LEU A 45 -7.13 4.22 6.77
N MET A 46 -6.47 4.38 5.64
CA MET A 46 -7.21 4.42 4.38
C MET A 46 -6.38 3.94 3.22
N VAL A 47 -7.08 3.40 2.24
CA VAL A 47 -6.52 3.02 0.96
C VAL A 47 -7.38 3.70 -0.07
N ARG A 48 -6.82 4.62 -0.84
CA ARG A 48 -7.62 5.39 -1.78
C ARG A 48 -6.99 5.41 -3.15
N GLN A 49 -7.86 5.62 -4.10
CA GLN A 49 -7.51 5.66 -5.50
C GLN A 49 -7.38 7.11 -5.92
N LEU A 50 -6.26 7.45 -6.50
CA LEU A 50 -6.02 8.80 -6.95
C LEU A 50 -6.32 8.91 -8.44
N ALA A 51 -6.20 10.11 -8.98
CA ALA A 51 -6.50 10.35 -10.39
C ALA A 51 -5.56 9.54 -11.29
N PRO A 52 -6.09 8.94 -12.36
CA PRO A 52 -5.25 8.15 -13.26
C PRO A 52 -4.13 8.98 -13.89
N THR A 53 -3.00 8.33 -14.13
CA THR A 53 -1.87 8.92 -14.80
C THR A 53 -1.53 8.10 -16.03
N ALA A 54 -0.55 8.57 -16.79
CA ALA A 54 -0.10 7.84 -17.97
C ALA A 54 0.50 6.48 -17.60
N GLN A 55 1.02 6.34 -16.40
CA GLN A 55 1.63 5.08 -15.96
C GLN A 55 0.64 4.15 -15.26
N GLY A 56 -0.54 4.63 -14.92
CA GLY A 56 -1.53 3.81 -14.25
C GLY A 56 -2.29 4.60 -13.22
N VAL A 57 -3.02 3.89 -12.39
CA VAL A 57 -3.83 4.48 -11.33
C VAL A 57 -3.09 4.36 -10.02
N PRO A 58 -2.75 5.49 -9.39
CA PRO A 58 -2.09 5.43 -8.09
C PRO A 58 -3.05 4.98 -7.00
N ILE A 59 -2.60 4.08 -6.17
CA ILE A 59 -3.32 3.66 -4.98
C ILE A 59 -2.48 4.10 -3.79
N GLU A 60 -3.04 5.00 -3.02
CA GLU A 60 -2.34 5.53 -1.85
C GLU A 60 -2.74 4.75 -0.61
N ILE A 61 -1.73 4.30 0.11
CA ILE A 61 -1.94 3.58 1.37
C ILE A 61 -1.47 4.48 2.49
N TYR A 62 -2.37 4.77 3.41
CA TYR A 62 -2.11 5.66 4.52
C TYR A 62 -2.44 4.94 5.81
N ALA A 63 -1.41 4.66 6.60
CA ALA A 63 -1.56 3.88 7.81
C ALA A 63 -0.45 4.23 8.79
N PHE A 64 -0.67 3.89 10.05
CA PHE A 64 0.32 4.09 11.08
C PHE A 64 0.67 2.75 11.70
N ALA A 65 1.95 2.52 11.92
CA ALA A 65 2.39 1.33 12.62
C ALA A 65 2.12 1.47 14.11
N ALA A 66 1.78 0.36 14.75
CA ALA A 66 1.54 0.35 16.18
C ALA A 66 2.82 0.54 16.98
N ASP A 67 3.94 0.09 16.43
CA ASP A 67 5.23 0.18 17.09
C ASP A 67 5.96 1.43 16.61
N LYS A 68 6.45 2.22 17.55
CA LYS A 68 7.09 3.49 17.20
C LYS A 68 8.59 3.35 16.99
N LYS A 69 9.18 2.22 17.31
CA LYS A 69 10.59 2.02 17.08
C LYS A 69 10.85 1.97 15.60
N TRP A 70 11.87 2.69 15.15
CA TRP A 70 12.16 2.85 13.74
C TRP A 70 12.40 1.51 13.04
N GLU A 71 13.20 0.64 13.65
CA GLU A 71 13.51 -0.65 13.04
C GLU A 71 12.25 -1.49 12.85
N ASN A 72 11.41 -1.52 13.87
CA ASN A 72 10.18 -2.31 13.80
C ASN A 72 9.20 -1.71 12.80
N TYR A 73 9.13 -0.40 12.76
CA TYR A 73 8.30 0.28 11.76
C TYR A 73 8.71 -0.09 10.34
N GLU A 74 10.01 -0.05 10.06
CA GLU A 74 10.49 -0.38 8.72
C GLU A 74 10.17 -1.82 8.35
N GLN A 75 10.34 -2.73 9.30
CA GLN A 75 10.05 -4.14 9.04
C GLN A 75 8.55 -4.35 8.79
N ILE A 76 7.72 -3.73 9.60
CA ILE A 76 6.26 -3.84 9.45
C ILE A 76 5.83 -3.33 8.08
N MET A 77 6.35 -2.17 7.67
CA MET A 77 5.96 -1.60 6.40
C MET A 77 6.45 -2.42 5.23
N SER A 78 7.67 -2.95 5.33
CA SER A 78 8.20 -3.82 4.28
C SER A 78 7.35 -5.07 4.12
N ASP A 79 6.97 -5.69 5.23
CA ASP A 79 6.14 -6.89 5.18
C ASP A 79 4.77 -6.60 4.57
N ILE A 80 4.18 -5.47 4.93
CA ILE A 80 2.90 -5.07 4.38
C ILE A 80 2.98 -4.88 2.88
N PHE A 81 3.99 -4.14 2.42
CA PHE A 81 4.11 -3.89 0.99
C PHE A 81 4.49 -5.13 0.21
N ASP A 82 5.33 -6.00 0.78
CA ASP A 82 5.64 -7.26 0.14
C ASP A 82 4.38 -8.09 -0.06
N HIS A 83 3.52 -8.13 0.96
CA HIS A 83 2.27 -8.87 0.86
C HIS A 83 1.36 -8.28 -0.22
N LEU A 84 1.21 -6.97 -0.20
CA LEU A 84 0.32 -6.31 -1.15
C LEU A 84 0.83 -6.46 -2.58
N LEU A 85 2.13 -6.30 -2.79
CA LEU A 85 2.71 -6.47 -4.12
C LEU A 85 2.49 -7.90 -4.63
N ALA A 86 2.67 -8.88 -3.75
CA ALA A 86 2.47 -10.27 -4.14
C ALA A 86 1.01 -10.57 -4.47
N SER A 87 0.07 -9.80 -3.93
CA SER A 87 -1.35 -10.04 -4.15
C SER A 87 -1.87 -9.41 -5.45
N ILE A 88 -1.14 -8.44 -6.00
CA ILE A 88 -1.61 -7.68 -7.16
C ILE A 88 -2.01 -8.56 -8.34
N PRO A 89 -1.22 -9.57 -8.74
CA PRO A 89 -1.62 -10.39 -9.89
C PRO A 89 -2.92 -11.16 -9.70
N TYR A 90 -3.31 -11.43 -8.46
CA TYR A 90 -4.56 -12.14 -8.20
C TYR A 90 -5.78 -11.31 -8.57
N PHE A 91 -5.59 -10.02 -8.79
CA PHE A 91 -6.66 -9.11 -9.20
C PHE A 91 -6.56 -8.75 -10.68
N ASP A 92 -5.75 -9.48 -11.45
CA ASP A 92 -5.51 -9.17 -12.85
C ASP A 92 -4.93 -7.78 -13.03
N LEU A 93 -4.07 -7.38 -12.15
CA LEU A 93 -3.42 -6.08 -12.18
C LEU A 93 -1.92 -6.25 -12.27
N GLU A 94 -1.26 -5.20 -12.68
CA GLU A 94 0.20 -5.12 -12.72
C GLU A 94 0.61 -3.85 -12.03
N CYS A 95 1.73 -3.91 -11.33
CA CYS A 95 2.30 -2.74 -10.71
C CYS A 95 3.31 -2.14 -11.69
N PHE A 96 3.17 -0.85 -11.96
CA PHE A 96 4.12 -0.16 -12.80
C PHE A 96 5.45 -0.03 -12.09
N GLU A 97 6.52 -0.37 -12.78
CA GLU A 97 7.86 -0.22 -12.25
C GLU A 97 8.71 0.52 -13.24
N TYR A 98 9.48 1.46 -12.74
CA TYR A 98 10.46 2.11 -13.59
C TYR A 98 11.56 1.12 -13.89
N SER A 99 11.92 1.06 -15.16
CA SER A 99 12.97 0.18 -15.59
C SER A 99 14.26 0.99 -15.66
N TYR A 100 15.20 0.63 -14.83
CA TYR A 100 16.49 1.30 -14.84
C TYR A 100 17.51 0.41 -15.52
N PRO A 101 18.42 1.00 -16.30
CA PRO A 101 19.49 0.19 -16.86
C PRO A 101 20.29 -0.45 -15.76
N ARG A 102 20.46 -1.71 -15.89
CA ARG A 102 21.27 -2.44 -14.92
C ARG A 102 22.60 -2.74 -15.55
N THR A 103 23.60 -2.45 -14.84
CA THR A 103 24.95 -2.69 -15.34
C THR A 103 25.59 -3.83 -14.62
#